data_040c8f3572169971e805b9114c94e1d9
#
_entry.id   040c8f3572169971e805b9114c94e1d9
#
_cell.length_a   1.000
_cell.length_b   1.000
_cell.length_c   1.000
_cell.angle_alpha   90.00
_cell.angle_beta   90.00
_cell.angle_gamma   90.00
#
_symmetry.space_group_name_H-M   'P 1'
#
loop_
_entity.id
_entity.type
_entity.pdbx_description
1 polymer ?
#
loop_
_entity_poly.entity_id
_entity_poly.type
_entity_poly.pdbx_seq_one_letter_code
_entity_poly.pdbx_strand_id
1 'polypeptide(L)'
;ALAYPSKLKNEPKPVRGERRGEFARASWGKDYHFILRKHLEELIEYMKLEIDEQAKFKPMVDTGELIDVAVAARAGLGFIGRNGLLITKEFGSYVYLGEIITDIPFEPDPLVDYDCGDCYRCIDGCPTQALLGNGEINAKKCLSYQTQTKDYMPEEYRRKMGRVIYGCD
;
A
#
# COMPACT_ATOMS: atom_id res chain seq x y z
N ALA A 1 -4.92 9.66 0.27
CA ALA A 1 -4.64 8.40 -0.41
C ALA A 1 -4.88 8.53 -1.91
N LEU A 2 -4.09 7.85 -2.72
CA LEU A 2 -4.22 7.79 -4.18
C LEU A 2 -4.54 6.35 -4.61
N ALA A 3 -5.74 6.11 -5.14
CA ALA A 3 -6.13 4.79 -5.60
C ALA A 3 -5.44 4.40 -6.91
N TYR A 4 -5.10 3.12 -7.05
CA TYR A 4 -4.61 2.54 -8.30
C TYR A 4 -5.46 1.32 -8.71
N PRO A 5 -5.55 1.00 -10.02
CA PRO A 5 -6.47 -0.03 -10.49
C PRO A 5 -6.03 -1.43 -10.07
N SER A 6 -6.92 -2.17 -9.43
CA SER A 6 -6.71 -3.60 -9.12
C SER A 6 -6.75 -4.49 -10.36
N LYS A 7 -7.42 -4.02 -11.44
CA LYS A 7 -7.50 -4.70 -12.75
C LYS A 7 -7.44 -3.69 -13.87
N LEU A 8 -6.76 -4.02 -14.95
CA LEU A 8 -6.78 -3.22 -16.17
C LEU A 8 -7.88 -3.71 -17.10
N LYS A 9 -8.52 -2.79 -17.87
CA LYS A 9 -9.53 -3.13 -18.89
C LYS A 9 -8.98 -4.07 -19.96
N ASN A 10 -7.68 -3.94 -20.28
CA ASN A 10 -7.00 -4.68 -21.35
C ASN A 10 -5.80 -5.48 -20.80
N GLU A 11 -6.02 -6.27 -19.76
CA GLU A 11 -4.94 -7.16 -19.29
C GLU A 11 -4.55 -8.16 -20.38
N PRO A 12 -3.25 -8.34 -20.64
CA PRO A 12 -2.79 -9.35 -21.57
C PRO A 12 -3.27 -10.73 -21.13
N LYS A 13 -4.03 -11.41 -21.98
CA LYS A 13 -4.46 -12.78 -21.68
C LYS A 13 -3.27 -13.74 -21.74
N PRO A 14 -3.22 -14.75 -20.85
CA PRO A 14 -2.20 -15.79 -20.94
C PRO A 14 -2.22 -16.46 -22.31
N VAL A 15 -1.06 -16.56 -22.94
CA VAL A 15 -0.90 -17.29 -24.21
C VAL A 15 -0.34 -18.66 -23.90
N ARG A 16 -0.94 -19.70 -24.47
CA ARG A 16 -0.52 -21.10 -24.26
C ARG A 16 0.94 -21.27 -24.73
N GLY A 17 1.79 -21.80 -23.85
CA GLY A 17 3.21 -22.03 -24.14
C GLY A 17 4.14 -20.86 -23.82
N GLU A 18 3.62 -19.67 -23.53
CA GLU A 18 4.43 -18.56 -23.05
C GLU A 18 4.63 -18.60 -21.52
N ARG A 19 5.87 -18.40 -21.10
CA ARG A 19 6.19 -18.18 -19.68
C ARG A 19 6.22 -16.68 -19.44
N ARG A 20 5.31 -16.18 -18.59
CA ARG A 20 5.25 -14.78 -18.20
C ARG A 20 5.41 -14.66 -16.69
N GLY A 21 6.23 -13.70 -16.25
CA GLY A 21 6.28 -13.31 -14.86
C GLY A 21 5.28 -12.20 -14.55
N GLU A 22 5.01 -11.99 -13.28
CA GLU A 22 4.05 -11.03 -12.77
C GLU A 22 4.74 -10.04 -11.83
N PHE A 23 4.45 -8.77 -12.01
CA PHE A 23 4.82 -7.69 -11.11
C PHE A 23 3.58 -7.27 -10.32
N ALA A 24 3.76 -7.00 -9.03
CA ALA A 24 2.70 -6.43 -8.20
C ALA A 24 2.13 -5.15 -8.82
N ARG A 25 0.83 -4.95 -8.73
CA ARG A 25 0.12 -3.80 -9.31
C ARG A 25 0.67 -2.46 -8.85
N ALA A 26 1.07 -2.39 -7.61
CA ALA A 26 1.69 -1.20 -7.03
C ALA A 26 2.98 -0.74 -7.75
N SER A 27 3.64 -1.64 -8.50
CA SER A 27 4.86 -1.32 -9.26
C SER A 27 4.60 -0.98 -10.74
N TRP A 28 3.34 -0.93 -11.17
CA TRP A 28 3.00 -0.68 -12.56
C TRP A 28 2.95 0.82 -12.87
N GLY A 29 3.52 1.20 -14.03
CA GLY A 29 3.49 2.56 -14.53
C GLY A 29 4.62 3.44 -14.00
N LYS A 30 4.30 4.69 -13.70
CA LYS A 30 5.25 5.65 -13.12
C LYS A 30 5.38 5.42 -11.63
N ASP A 31 6.56 5.68 -11.10
CA ASP A 31 6.82 5.63 -9.67
C ASP A 31 5.84 6.55 -8.91
N TYR A 32 5.07 5.95 -8.01
CA TYR A 32 4.02 6.63 -7.26
C TYR A 32 4.55 7.70 -6.30
N HIS A 33 5.79 7.56 -5.83
CA HIS A 33 6.41 8.57 -4.96
C HIS A 33 6.41 9.95 -5.62
N PHE A 34 6.78 10.04 -6.89
CA PHE A 34 6.77 11.30 -7.63
C PHE A 34 5.36 11.81 -7.88
N ILE A 35 4.44 10.92 -8.23
CA ILE A 35 3.05 11.30 -8.52
C ILE A 35 2.38 11.82 -7.25
N LEU A 36 2.48 11.06 -6.17
CA LEU A 36 1.81 11.40 -4.91
C LEU A 36 2.42 12.65 -4.29
N ARG A 37 3.76 12.78 -4.31
CA ARG A 37 4.44 13.99 -3.84
C ARG A 37 3.96 15.23 -4.58
N LYS A 38 3.82 15.16 -5.90
CA LYS A 38 3.30 16.28 -6.70
C LYS A 38 1.89 16.68 -6.24
N HIS A 39 0.99 15.72 -6.04
CA HIS A 39 -0.35 16.00 -5.54
C HIS A 39 -0.36 16.58 -4.12
N LEU A 40 0.54 16.12 -3.24
CA LEU A 40 0.69 16.71 -1.91
C LEU A 40 1.20 18.16 -1.98
N GLU A 41 2.13 18.46 -2.88
CA GLU A 41 2.64 19.82 -3.11
C GLU A 41 1.54 20.74 -3.67
N GLU A 42 0.75 20.28 -4.64
CA GLU A 42 -0.42 21.01 -5.15
C GLU A 42 -1.45 21.29 -4.04
N LEU A 43 -1.69 20.32 -3.16
CA LEU A 43 -2.59 20.49 -2.01
C LEU A 43 -2.01 21.48 -0.98
N ILE A 44 -0.71 21.47 -0.74
CA ILE A 44 -0.04 22.44 0.14
C ILE A 44 -0.20 23.86 -0.41
N GLU A 45 0.02 24.07 -1.70
CA GLU A 45 -0.17 25.39 -2.29
C GLU A 45 -1.63 25.88 -2.17
N TYR A 46 -2.59 24.97 -2.35
CA TYR A 46 -3.99 25.29 -2.09
C TYR A 46 -4.24 25.68 -0.62
N MET A 47 -3.71 24.89 0.34
CA MET A 47 -3.89 25.20 1.77
C MET A 47 -3.24 26.53 2.19
N LYS A 48 -2.10 26.88 1.62
CA LYS A 48 -1.47 28.18 1.85
C LYS A 48 -2.33 29.35 1.36
N LEU A 49 -2.94 29.18 0.19
CA LEU A 49 -3.77 30.23 -0.41
C LEU A 49 -5.11 30.41 0.31
N GLU A 50 -5.74 29.30 0.70
CA GLU A 50 -7.13 29.32 1.16
C GLU A 50 -7.29 29.26 2.69
N ILE A 51 -6.25 28.79 3.42
CA ILE A 51 -6.37 28.55 4.85
C ILE A 51 -5.36 29.44 5.64
N ASP A 52 -4.05 29.23 5.45
CA ASP A 52 -3.02 29.97 6.16
C ASP A 52 -1.69 29.98 5.39
N GLU A 53 -1.32 31.17 4.88
CA GLU A 53 -0.07 31.38 4.14
C GLU A 53 1.17 31.14 4.99
N GLN A 54 1.08 31.34 6.31
CA GLN A 54 2.22 31.24 7.25
C GLN A 54 2.39 29.84 7.82
N ALA A 55 1.44 28.93 7.59
CA ALA A 55 1.50 27.57 8.10
C ALA A 55 2.68 26.78 7.52
N LYS A 56 3.19 25.87 8.33
CA LYS A 56 4.30 24.97 7.95
C LYS A 56 3.75 23.65 7.44
N PHE A 57 4.42 23.13 6.41
CA PHE A 57 4.02 21.87 5.78
C PHE A 57 5.23 20.99 5.52
N LYS A 58 5.11 19.70 5.82
CA LYS A 58 6.10 18.66 5.48
C LYS A 58 5.39 17.50 4.79
N PRO A 59 5.43 17.42 3.45
CA PRO A 59 4.88 16.28 2.73
C PRO A 59 5.76 15.05 2.90
N MET A 60 5.16 13.89 3.10
CA MET A 60 5.84 12.61 3.24
C MET A 60 5.14 11.54 2.39
N VAL A 61 5.92 10.62 1.84
CA VAL A 61 5.44 9.47 1.06
C VAL A 61 6.38 8.30 1.34
N ASP A 62 5.90 7.23 1.91
CA ASP A 62 6.57 5.95 2.18
C ASP A 62 7.90 6.04 2.97
N THR A 63 8.87 6.73 2.45
CA THR A 63 10.24 6.80 3.03
C THR A 63 10.38 7.79 4.20
N GLY A 64 9.29 8.11 4.86
CA GLY A 64 9.24 9.04 5.99
C GLY A 64 9.57 8.41 7.35
N GLU A 65 9.39 9.21 8.40
CA GLU A 65 9.55 8.79 9.80
C GLU A 65 8.25 8.21 10.39
N LEU A 66 7.15 8.28 9.65
CA LEU A 66 5.83 7.81 10.06
C LEU A 66 5.55 6.39 9.52
N ILE A 67 4.64 5.71 10.17
CA ILE A 67 4.06 4.47 9.66
C ILE A 67 2.78 4.84 8.93
N ASP A 68 2.85 5.04 7.62
CA ASP A 68 1.78 5.55 6.74
C ASP A 68 0.44 4.86 6.99
N VAL A 69 0.45 3.52 7.10
CA VAL A 69 -0.76 2.72 7.35
C VAL A 69 -1.42 3.09 8.69
N ALA A 70 -0.62 3.30 9.73
CA ALA A 70 -1.15 3.67 11.05
C ALA A 70 -1.69 5.10 11.06
N VAL A 71 -0.99 6.03 10.40
CA VAL A 71 -1.44 7.42 10.24
C VAL A 71 -2.74 7.47 9.46
N ALA A 72 -2.82 6.78 8.32
CA ALA A 72 -4.01 6.73 7.48
C ALA A 72 -5.24 6.12 8.21
N ALA A 73 -5.02 5.07 8.99
CA ALA A 73 -6.10 4.48 9.81
C ALA A 73 -6.59 5.46 10.90
N ARG A 74 -5.67 6.18 11.57
CA ARG A 74 -6.02 7.22 12.54
C ARG A 74 -6.73 8.41 11.91
N ALA A 75 -6.42 8.72 10.65
CA ALA A 75 -7.08 9.77 9.87
C ALA A 75 -8.45 9.33 9.30
N GLY A 76 -8.98 8.16 9.68
CA GLY A 76 -10.30 7.71 9.23
C GLY A 76 -10.39 7.26 7.78
N LEU A 77 -9.25 7.06 7.08
CA LEU A 77 -9.26 6.62 5.68
C LEU A 77 -9.66 5.15 5.51
N GLY A 78 -9.56 4.36 6.54
CA GLY A 78 -9.83 2.94 6.55
C GLY A 78 -9.34 2.27 7.83
N PHE A 79 -9.26 0.95 7.85
CA PHE A 79 -8.74 0.18 8.97
C PHE A 79 -7.53 -0.66 8.56
N ILE A 80 -6.72 -1.07 9.52
CA ILE A 80 -5.59 -1.98 9.29
C ILE A 80 -6.13 -3.40 9.19
N GLY A 81 -6.05 -3.99 8.01
CA GLY A 81 -6.49 -5.36 7.76
C GLY A 81 -5.59 -6.42 8.42
N ARG A 82 -6.05 -7.68 8.44
CA ARG A 82 -5.27 -8.83 8.92
C ARG A 82 -3.96 -9.04 8.16
N ASN A 83 -3.84 -8.46 6.95
CA ASN A 83 -2.64 -8.47 6.12
C ASN A 83 -1.68 -7.32 6.40
N GLY A 84 -1.97 -6.45 7.36
CA GLY A 84 -1.15 -5.29 7.72
C GLY A 84 -1.27 -4.10 6.77
N LEU A 85 -2.14 -4.15 5.77
CA LEU A 85 -2.40 -3.05 4.84
C LEU A 85 -3.59 -2.22 5.30
N LEU A 86 -3.65 -0.95 4.88
CA LEU A 86 -4.87 -0.15 5.00
C LEU A 86 -5.94 -0.70 4.07
N ILE A 87 -7.14 -0.90 4.59
CA ILE A 87 -8.33 -1.32 3.83
C ILE A 87 -9.33 -0.17 3.82
N THR A 88 -9.50 0.45 2.66
CA THR A 88 -10.51 1.49 2.44
C THR A 88 -11.82 0.87 1.96
N LYS A 89 -12.95 1.57 2.19
CA LYS A 89 -14.28 1.07 1.79
C LYS A 89 -14.44 0.96 0.28
N GLU A 90 -13.91 1.92 -0.47
CA GLU A 90 -14.11 2.03 -1.92
C GLU A 90 -13.05 1.26 -2.74
N PHE A 91 -11.79 1.31 -2.30
CA PHE A 91 -10.67 0.81 -3.09
C PHE A 91 -9.96 -0.40 -2.45
N GLY A 92 -10.45 -0.89 -1.31
CA GLY A 92 -9.77 -1.95 -0.56
C GLY A 92 -8.35 -1.52 -0.19
N SER A 93 -7.37 -2.39 -0.45
CA SER A 93 -5.94 -2.10 -0.21
C SER A 93 -5.19 -1.52 -1.42
N TYR A 94 -5.89 -1.21 -2.52
CA TYR A 94 -5.27 -0.67 -3.74
C TYR A 94 -5.12 0.85 -3.69
N VAL A 95 -4.40 1.33 -2.68
CA VAL A 95 -4.13 2.76 -2.46
C VAL A 95 -2.66 2.97 -2.10
N TYR A 96 -2.09 4.05 -2.64
CA TYR A 96 -0.84 4.63 -2.15
C TYR A 96 -1.16 5.65 -1.08
N LEU A 97 -0.33 5.73 -0.06
CA LEU A 97 -0.49 6.63 1.07
C LEU A 97 0.53 7.74 1.03
N GLY A 98 0.15 8.88 1.54
CA GLY A 98 1.04 10.02 1.76
C GLY A 98 0.40 10.98 2.75
N GLU A 99 1.22 11.71 3.48
CA GLU A 99 0.84 12.58 4.58
C GLU A 99 1.40 13.97 4.38
N ILE A 100 0.72 14.94 4.98
CA ILE A 100 1.23 16.30 5.18
C ILE A 100 1.21 16.57 6.68
N ILE A 101 2.39 16.72 7.27
CA ILE A 101 2.48 17.26 8.62
C ILE A 101 2.35 18.78 8.54
N THR A 102 1.48 19.35 9.36
CA THR A 102 1.21 20.78 9.40
C THR A 102 0.95 21.25 10.83
N ASP A 103 1.12 22.51 11.08
CA ASP A 103 0.75 23.20 12.33
C ASP A 103 -0.66 23.81 12.29
N ILE A 104 -1.40 23.61 11.19
CA ILE A 104 -2.81 23.98 11.11
C ILE A 104 -3.64 23.05 12.02
N PRO A 105 -4.45 23.61 12.92
CA PRO A 105 -5.28 22.82 13.85
C PRO A 105 -6.53 22.26 13.13
N PHE A 106 -6.39 21.18 12.39
CA PHE A 106 -7.53 20.47 11.82
C PHE A 106 -8.28 19.64 12.89
N GLU A 107 -9.60 19.68 12.84
CA GLU A 107 -10.42 18.74 13.61
C GLU A 107 -10.21 17.32 13.06
N PRO A 108 -9.95 16.32 13.93
CA PRO A 108 -9.73 14.95 13.47
C PRO A 108 -11.01 14.30 12.97
N ASP A 109 -10.91 13.60 11.85
CA ASP A 109 -11.99 12.74 11.37
C ASP A 109 -12.23 11.54 12.30
N PRO A 110 -13.46 11.02 12.41
CA PRO A 110 -13.76 9.84 13.20
C PRO A 110 -13.08 8.59 12.60
N LEU A 111 -12.75 7.65 13.47
CA LEU A 111 -12.31 6.33 13.01
C LEU A 111 -13.45 5.62 12.28
N VAL A 112 -13.09 4.75 11.33
CA VAL A 112 -14.09 3.92 10.65
C VAL A 112 -14.68 2.89 11.59
N ASP A 113 -15.95 2.50 11.39
CA ASP A 113 -16.73 1.58 12.20
C ASP A 113 -16.82 0.16 11.61
N TYR A 114 -15.97 -0.15 10.63
CA TYR A 114 -15.92 -1.46 9.98
C TYR A 114 -14.51 -2.05 10.02
N ASP A 115 -14.42 -3.36 9.92
CA ASP A 115 -13.17 -4.14 9.97
C ASP A 115 -13.22 -5.39 9.07
N CYS A 116 -12.30 -6.33 9.28
CA CYS A 116 -12.27 -7.59 8.52
C CYS A 116 -13.45 -8.53 8.82
N GLY A 117 -14.17 -8.38 9.93
CA GLY A 117 -15.14 -9.39 10.39
C GLY A 117 -14.55 -10.81 10.36
N ASP A 118 -15.29 -11.75 9.77
CA ASP A 118 -14.90 -13.16 9.64
C ASP A 118 -14.07 -13.46 8.35
N CYS A 119 -13.50 -12.43 7.69
CA CYS A 119 -12.74 -12.62 6.48
C CYS A 119 -11.28 -13.01 6.76
N TYR A 120 -10.83 -14.15 6.22
CA TYR A 120 -9.46 -14.67 6.31
C TYR A 120 -8.78 -14.84 4.94
N ARG A 121 -9.35 -14.32 3.86
CA ARG A 121 -8.88 -14.52 2.48
C ARG A 121 -7.39 -14.20 2.29
N CYS A 122 -6.87 -13.15 2.90
CA CYS A 122 -5.45 -12.78 2.80
C CYS A 122 -4.56 -13.80 3.51
N ILE A 123 -4.99 -14.34 4.65
CA ILE A 123 -4.24 -15.34 5.41
C ILE A 123 -4.20 -16.65 4.63
N ASP A 124 -5.38 -17.13 4.17
CA ASP A 124 -5.51 -18.37 3.41
C ASP A 124 -4.79 -18.28 2.05
N GLY A 125 -4.79 -17.09 1.42
CA GLY A 125 -4.12 -16.84 0.15
C GLY A 125 -2.61 -16.65 0.25
N CYS A 126 -2.03 -16.46 1.44
CA CYS A 126 -0.61 -16.22 1.60
C CYS A 126 0.21 -17.52 1.37
N PRO A 127 0.96 -17.65 0.25
CA PRO A 127 1.60 -18.90 -0.12
C PRO A 127 2.73 -19.30 0.84
N THR A 128 3.29 -18.36 1.57
CA THR A 128 4.37 -18.58 2.54
C THR A 128 3.91 -18.52 3.98
N GLN A 129 2.62 -18.24 4.21
CA GLN A 129 2.06 -18.04 5.56
C GLN A 129 2.84 -16.99 6.36
N ALA A 130 3.18 -15.90 5.71
CA ALA A 130 3.88 -14.78 6.31
C ALA A 130 2.98 -13.90 7.18
N LEU A 131 1.66 -13.89 6.91
CA LEU A 131 0.67 -13.07 7.61
C LEU A 131 0.25 -13.76 8.91
N LEU A 132 0.33 -13.04 10.04
CA LEU A 132 0.03 -13.60 11.37
C LEU A 132 -1.47 -13.45 11.76
N GLY A 133 -2.24 -12.69 10.98
CA GLY A 133 -3.69 -12.55 11.16
C GLY A 133 -4.13 -11.41 12.08
N ASN A 134 -3.20 -10.74 12.71
CA ASN A 134 -3.41 -9.60 13.62
C ASN A 134 -2.89 -8.26 13.05
N GLY A 135 -2.63 -8.20 11.75
CA GLY A 135 -1.99 -7.05 11.09
C GLY A 135 -0.47 -7.13 11.05
N GLU A 136 0.13 -8.12 11.71
CA GLU A 136 1.57 -8.32 11.72
C GLU A 136 2.01 -9.28 10.61
N ILE A 137 3.25 -9.08 10.15
CA ILE A 137 3.84 -9.84 9.05
C ILE A 137 5.20 -10.37 9.46
N ASN A 138 5.44 -11.66 9.27
CA ASN A 138 6.78 -12.21 9.32
C ASN A 138 7.53 -11.84 8.02
N ALA A 139 8.30 -10.76 8.07
CA ALA A 139 9.01 -10.24 6.91
C ALA A 139 9.93 -11.28 6.25
N LYS A 140 10.61 -12.12 7.02
CA LYS A 140 11.50 -13.16 6.49
C LYS A 140 10.78 -14.21 5.64
N LYS A 141 9.49 -14.44 5.89
CA LYS A 141 8.64 -15.33 5.10
C LYS A 141 7.91 -14.61 3.95
N CYS A 142 7.81 -13.28 4.00
CA CYS A 142 7.02 -12.50 3.04
C CYS A 142 7.63 -12.57 1.64
N LEU A 143 6.87 -13.01 0.64
CA LEU A 143 7.33 -13.06 -0.76
C LEU A 143 7.70 -11.67 -1.29
N SER A 144 6.94 -10.64 -0.94
CA SER A 144 7.26 -9.27 -1.35
C SER A 144 8.66 -8.87 -0.85
N TYR A 145 8.98 -9.17 0.40
CA TYR A 145 10.33 -8.96 0.93
C TYR A 145 11.37 -9.82 0.21
N GLN A 146 11.08 -11.12 -0.02
CA GLN A 146 12.00 -12.05 -0.67
C GLN A 146 12.32 -11.64 -2.12
N THR A 147 11.39 -11.03 -2.84
CA THR A 147 11.63 -10.53 -4.21
C THR A 147 12.48 -9.27 -4.26
N GLN A 148 12.68 -8.59 -3.13
CA GLN A 148 13.43 -7.34 -3.01
C GLN A 148 14.79 -7.51 -2.31
N THR A 149 15.03 -8.66 -1.71
CA THR A 149 16.32 -8.93 -1.05
C THR A 149 17.44 -9.06 -2.09
N LYS A 150 18.65 -8.65 -1.69
CA LYS A 150 19.86 -8.84 -2.49
C LYS A 150 20.49 -10.21 -2.27
N ASP A 151 20.01 -10.94 -1.26
CA ASP A 151 20.48 -12.26 -0.93
C ASP A 151 19.85 -13.33 -1.81
N TYR A 152 20.43 -14.51 -1.81
CA TYR A 152 19.89 -15.64 -2.53
C TYR A 152 18.59 -16.13 -1.88
N MET A 153 17.49 -16.12 -2.63
CA MET A 153 16.21 -16.59 -2.14
C MET A 153 16.24 -18.09 -1.82
N PRO A 154 15.85 -18.52 -0.60
CA PRO A 154 15.77 -19.94 -0.25
C PRO A 154 14.87 -20.74 -1.20
N GLU A 155 15.23 -22.00 -1.46
CA GLU A 155 14.52 -22.84 -2.43
C GLU A 155 13.04 -23.03 -2.11
N GLU A 156 12.69 -23.12 -0.84
CA GLU A 156 11.30 -23.25 -0.39
C GLU A 156 10.41 -22.07 -0.83
N TYR A 157 10.95 -20.84 -0.87
CA TYR A 157 10.21 -19.66 -1.32
C TYR A 157 10.17 -19.57 -2.84
N ARG A 158 11.21 -19.99 -3.55
CA ARG A 158 11.23 -20.01 -5.01
C ARG A 158 10.10 -20.87 -5.60
N ARG A 159 9.81 -22.01 -4.99
CA ARG A 159 8.69 -22.89 -5.42
C ARG A 159 7.33 -22.24 -5.15
N LYS A 160 7.19 -21.51 -4.04
CA LYS A 160 5.94 -20.82 -3.65
C LYS A 160 5.71 -19.51 -4.39
N MET A 161 6.74 -18.94 -4.98
CA MET A 161 6.71 -17.69 -5.72
C MET A 161 5.88 -17.80 -7.02
N GLY A 162 5.79 -18.99 -7.62
CA GLY A 162 5.04 -19.20 -8.86
C GLY A 162 5.56 -18.32 -9.99
N ARG A 163 4.75 -17.39 -10.47
CA ARG A 163 5.11 -16.43 -11.53
C ARG A 163 5.50 -15.04 -11.04
N VAL A 164 5.45 -14.80 -9.76
CA VAL A 164 5.80 -13.50 -9.18
C VAL A 164 7.27 -13.17 -9.42
N ILE A 165 7.55 -11.99 -9.97
CA ILE A 165 8.89 -11.46 -10.18
C ILE A 165 9.21 -10.41 -9.10
N TYR A 166 8.24 -9.55 -8.78
CA TYR A 166 8.41 -8.46 -7.84
C TYR A 166 7.12 -8.18 -7.06
N GLY A 167 7.25 -8.00 -5.75
CA GLY A 167 6.12 -7.76 -4.86
C GLY A 167 5.27 -9.01 -4.65
N CYS A 168 4.06 -8.83 -4.20
CA CYS A 168 3.06 -9.88 -4.03
C CYS A 168 1.68 -9.22 -3.88
N ASP A 169 0.75 -9.53 -4.76
CA ASP A 169 -0.65 -9.08 -4.70
C ASP A 169 -1.56 -10.17 -4.14
#